data_b7b0db4775f24e39c0f3d286890f8c19
#
_entry.id   b7b0db4775f24e39c0f3d286890f8c19
#
_cell.length_a   1.000
_cell.length_b   1.000
_cell.length_c   1.000
_cell.angle_alpha   90.00
_cell.angle_beta   90.00
_cell.angle_gamma   90.00
#
_symmetry.space_group_name_H-M   'P 1'
#
loop_
_entity.id
_entity.type
_entity.pdbx_description
1 polymer ?
#
loop_
_entity_poly.entity_id
_entity_poly.type
_entity_poly.pdbx_seq_one_letter_code
_entity_poly.pdbx_strand_id
1 'polypeptide(L)'
;MPKRKKIQVSKKISRKVLRKKRNSLKKTIKKARGKKAKTKKIKKFEEEKKVSPILIKLPKGPIISPEPENNWESWQTFNPGVILLEDKVHFLYRAIGNDGISRLGYAVSSDGFKIEERLHQPVYEHPLTNDNCSFQIFSFFSGGSFGGCEDPRPVRVNNEDLIYMTYTACDQGLRIALTSIKVDDFLKKKWFWKKPVFLSPPGQVHKNWVLFPEKIKGYYAILHSLNPKISIDYFEHLNFDGKVFIQSNYSPIPQGNHWNWEIRVRGAGPPPIKTKEGWLLFYHAESKYDPGKYKVGAMLLDLKDPSKVLCCAREPVIEPNEFYENNGFKRGVVYASGAVVKNNLLLVYYGASDSYVCVAFSDLDDFLKALLKEKKVTLTKKRVLKR
;
A
#
# COMPACT_ATOMS: atom_id res chain seq x y z
N MET A 1 -12.71 -70.93 -49.57
CA MET A 1 -12.24 -69.61 -50.07
C MET A 1 -13.37 -68.67 -50.34
N PRO A 2 -13.86 -67.91 -49.35
CA PRO A 2 -14.63 -66.69 -49.70
C PRO A 2 -14.28 -65.43 -48.86
N LYS A 3 -13.15 -65.32 -48.17
CA LYS A 3 -12.85 -64.14 -47.31
C LYS A 3 -12.13 -62.96 -47.99
N ARG A 4 -11.56 -63.14 -49.19
CA ARG A 4 -10.79 -62.04 -49.86
C ARG A 4 -11.67 -61.01 -50.64
N LYS A 5 -12.89 -61.32 -51.07
CA LYS A 5 -13.75 -60.39 -51.84
C LYS A 5 -14.45 -59.33 -50.97
N LYS A 6 -14.80 -59.65 -49.72
CA LYS A 6 -15.48 -58.68 -48.80
C LYS A 6 -14.56 -57.52 -48.32
N ILE A 7 -13.27 -57.72 -48.22
CA ILE A 7 -12.32 -56.68 -47.75
C ILE A 7 -12.00 -55.65 -48.84
N GLN A 8 -12.05 -56.04 -50.13
CA GLN A 8 -11.85 -55.07 -51.23
C GLN A 8 -13.03 -54.13 -51.46
N VAL A 9 -14.27 -54.55 -51.24
CA VAL A 9 -15.47 -53.71 -51.37
C VAL A 9 -15.55 -52.69 -50.25
N SER A 10 -15.22 -53.08 -49.04
CA SER A 10 -15.18 -52.16 -47.86
C SER A 10 -14.15 -51.04 -48.04
N LYS A 11 -12.98 -51.32 -48.54
CA LYS A 11 -11.92 -50.30 -48.82
C LYS A 11 -12.30 -49.33 -49.92
N LYS A 12 -13.05 -49.73 -50.93
CA LYS A 12 -13.54 -48.85 -52.03
C LYS A 12 -14.63 -47.91 -51.56
N ILE A 13 -15.53 -48.30 -50.67
CA ILE A 13 -16.59 -47.47 -50.09
C ILE A 13 -16.01 -46.43 -49.15
N SER A 14 -15.06 -46.81 -48.29
CA SER A 14 -14.39 -45.89 -47.37
C SER A 14 -13.61 -44.77 -48.10
N ARG A 15 -12.94 -45.12 -49.22
CA ARG A 15 -12.21 -44.12 -50.04
C ARG A 15 -13.16 -43.14 -50.74
N LYS A 16 -14.35 -43.58 -51.17
CA LYS A 16 -15.35 -42.72 -51.83
C LYS A 16 -16.00 -41.74 -50.87
N VAL A 17 -16.23 -42.13 -49.62
CA VAL A 17 -16.75 -41.26 -48.52
C VAL A 17 -15.73 -40.24 -48.09
N LEU A 18 -14.45 -40.61 -47.90
CA LEU A 18 -13.37 -39.71 -47.58
C LEU A 18 -13.12 -38.66 -48.69
N ARG A 19 -13.25 -39.07 -49.96
CA ARG A 19 -13.08 -38.14 -51.10
C ARG A 19 -14.23 -37.14 -51.21
N LYS A 20 -15.47 -37.51 -50.86
CA LYS A 20 -16.63 -36.60 -50.78
C LYS A 20 -16.46 -35.59 -49.61
N LYS A 21 -16.05 -36.04 -48.43
CA LYS A 21 -15.79 -35.15 -47.27
C LYS A 21 -14.64 -34.15 -47.59
N ARG A 22 -13.58 -34.60 -48.24
CA ARG A 22 -12.44 -33.73 -48.60
C ARG A 22 -12.83 -32.67 -49.66
N ASN A 23 -13.73 -32.98 -50.59
CA ASN A 23 -14.25 -32.03 -51.57
C ASN A 23 -15.26 -31.04 -51.00
N SER A 24 -16.07 -31.44 -50.01
CA SER A 24 -16.97 -30.54 -49.28
C SER A 24 -16.18 -29.54 -48.42
N LEU A 25 -15.11 -30.00 -47.75
CA LEU A 25 -14.20 -29.12 -46.96
C LEU A 25 -13.51 -28.09 -47.83
N LYS A 26 -13.03 -28.51 -49.05
CA LYS A 26 -12.40 -27.57 -50.00
C LYS A 26 -13.37 -26.54 -50.54
N LYS A 27 -14.65 -26.88 -50.77
CA LYS A 27 -15.70 -25.92 -51.17
C LYS A 27 -16.04 -24.93 -50.04
N THR A 28 -16.05 -25.37 -48.78
CA THR A 28 -16.29 -24.50 -47.60
C THR A 28 -15.12 -23.51 -47.41
N ILE A 29 -13.89 -24.00 -47.54
CA ILE A 29 -12.68 -23.13 -47.44
C ILE A 29 -12.59 -22.13 -48.61
N LYS A 30 -12.97 -22.52 -49.85
CA LYS A 30 -13.04 -21.57 -50.99
C LYS A 30 -14.16 -20.53 -50.82
N LYS A 31 -15.31 -20.89 -50.24
CA LYS A 31 -16.41 -19.95 -49.97
C LYS A 31 -16.06 -18.97 -48.83
N ALA A 32 -15.21 -19.37 -47.87
CA ALA A 32 -14.68 -18.49 -46.82
C ALA A 32 -13.61 -17.51 -47.36
N ARG A 33 -12.86 -17.91 -48.42
CA ARG A 33 -11.85 -17.03 -49.05
C ARG A 33 -12.43 -16.07 -50.11
N GLY A 34 -13.68 -16.26 -50.55
CA GLY A 34 -14.31 -15.50 -51.66
C GLY A 34 -15.16 -14.30 -51.22
N LYS A 35 -15.41 -14.11 -49.94
CA LYS A 35 -16.01 -12.88 -49.42
C LYS A 35 -14.86 -11.92 -49.04
N LYS A 36 -14.32 -11.22 -50.07
CA LYS A 36 -13.67 -9.92 -49.82
C LYS A 36 -14.73 -9.06 -49.11
N ALA A 37 -14.75 -9.12 -47.79
CA ALA A 37 -15.41 -8.11 -47.00
C ALA A 37 -14.83 -6.77 -47.46
N LYS A 38 -15.68 -5.87 -47.97
CA LYS A 38 -15.39 -4.46 -48.09
C LYS A 38 -14.83 -4.05 -46.75
N THR A 39 -13.55 -3.87 -46.66
CA THR A 39 -12.86 -3.31 -45.51
C THR A 39 -13.39 -1.88 -45.35
N LYS A 40 -14.48 -1.71 -44.59
CA LYS A 40 -14.64 -0.49 -43.82
C LYS A 40 -13.29 -0.33 -43.11
N LYS A 41 -12.60 0.75 -43.38
CA LYS A 41 -11.51 1.23 -42.55
C LYS A 41 -12.03 1.27 -41.14
N ILE A 42 -11.91 0.17 -40.39
CA ILE A 42 -11.91 0.17 -38.95
C ILE A 42 -10.64 0.96 -38.67
N LYS A 43 -10.78 2.24 -38.33
CA LYS A 43 -9.73 2.97 -37.64
C LYS A 43 -9.31 2.04 -36.52
N LYS A 44 -8.11 1.50 -36.63
CA LYS A 44 -7.41 0.88 -35.53
C LYS A 44 -7.42 1.94 -34.44
N PHE A 45 -8.38 1.86 -33.53
CA PHE A 45 -8.17 2.42 -32.20
C PHE A 45 -7.02 1.56 -31.69
N GLU A 46 -5.82 2.08 -31.76
CA GLU A 46 -4.77 1.70 -30.86
C GLU A 46 -5.38 1.96 -29.48
N GLU A 47 -5.82 0.91 -28.80
CA GLU A 47 -5.94 0.94 -27.37
C GLU A 47 -4.56 1.31 -26.88
N GLU A 48 -4.34 2.60 -26.61
CA GLU A 48 -3.24 3.01 -25.74
C GLU A 48 -3.37 2.11 -24.52
N LYS A 49 -2.46 1.15 -24.38
CA LYS A 49 -2.35 0.35 -23.18
C LYS A 49 -2.40 1.33 -22.03
N LYS A 50 -3.46 1.33 -21.26
CA LYS A 50 -3.57 2.12 -20.04
C LYS A 50 -2.38 1.74 -19.19
N VAL A 51 -1.37 2.59 -19.15
CA VAL A 51 -0.20 2.41 -18.30
C VAL A 51 -0.61 3.00 -16.96
N SER A 52 -1.24 2.18 -16.12
CA SER A 52 -1.43 2.53 -14.71
C SER A 52 -0.07 2.59 -14.03
N PRO A 53 0.11 3.45 -13.02
CA PRO A 53 1.33 3.46 -12.23
C PRO A 53 1.51 2.09 -11.59
N ILE A 54 2.60 1.42 -11.91
CA ILE A 54 2.86 0.04 -11.47
C ILE A 54 4.03 0.04 -10.51
N LEU A 55 3.81 -0.55 -9.34
CA LEU A 55 4.84 -0.98 -8.42
C LEU A 55 5.11 -2.48 -8.64
N ILE A 56 6.37 -2.81 -8.83
CA ILE A 56 6.82 -4.19 -9.01
C ILE A 56 7.14 -4.77 -7.63
N LYS A 57 6.49 -5.85 -7.24
CA LYS A 57 6.80 -6.56 -5.99
C LYS A 57 8.11 -7.32 -6.11
N LEU A 58 8.87 -7.39 -5.01
CA LEU A 58 10.10 -8.16 -4.97
C LEU A 58 9.78 -9.66 -5.17
N PRO A 59 10.33 -10.32 -6.22
CA PRO A 59 9.98 -11.71 -6.53
C PRO A 59 10.31 -12.73 -5.43
N LYS A 60 11.29 -12.41 -4.57
CA LYS A 60 11.69 -13.28 -3.46
C LYS A 60 10.70 -13.30 -2.29
N GLY A 61 9.68 -12.43 -2.32
CA GLY A 61 8.69 -12.32 -1.26
C GLY A 61 9.15 -11.44 -0.09
N PRO A 62 8.76 -11.78 1.17
CA PRO A 62 9.04 -10.98 2.33
C PRO A 62 10.52 -10.71 2.57
N ILE A 63 10.85 -9.49 3.02
CA ILE A 63 12.23 -9.08 3.41
C ILE A 63 12.46 -9.17 4.91
N ILE A 64 11.38 -9.11 5.73
CA ILE A 64 11.40 -9.42 7.16
C ILE A 64 10.23 -10.36 7.45
N SER A 65 10.52 -11.44 8.14
CA SER A 65 9.53 -12.42 8.62
C SER A 65 9.66 -12.58 10.13
N PRO A 66 8.64 -13.10 10.83
CA PRO A 66 8.75 -13.45 12.24
C PRO A 66 9.97 -14.31 12.52
N GLU A 67 10.59 -14.09 13.69
CA GLU A 67 11.73 -14.87 14.16
C GLU A 67 11.25 -15.73 15.34
N PRO A 68 10.99 -17.04 15.11
CA PRO A 68 10.41 -17.91 16.14
C PRO A 68 11.23 -18.02 17.43
N GLU A 69 12.55 -17.89 17.33
CA GLU A 69 13.48 -17.91 18.46
C GLU A 69 13.44 -16.62 19.29
N ASN A 70 12.81 -15.57 18.77
CA ASN A 70 12.78 -14.25 19.39
C ASN A 70 11.37 -13.94 19.94
N ASN A 71 11.13 -14.19 21.20
CA ASN A 71 9.82 -14.17 21.82
C ASN A 71 8.96 -12.94 21.53
N TRP A 72 9.54 -11.74 21.44
CA TRP A 72 8.81 -10.50 21.23
C TRP A 72 8.37 -10.25 19.77
N GLU A 73 8.93 -10.98 18.80
CA GLU A 73 8.62 -10.88 17.36
C GLU A 73 8.35 -12.24 16.71
N SER A 74 8.04 -13.26 17.53
CA SER A 74 7.90 -14.64 17.08
C SER A 74 6.64 -14.92 16.26
N TRP A 75 5.63 -14.05 16.33
CA TRP A 75 4.35 -14.28 15.70
C TRP A 75 4.12 -13.44 14.43
N GLN A 76 4.36 -12.13 14.50
CA GLN A 76 4.09 -11.21 13.40
C GLN A 76 5.18 -10.15 13.28
N THR A 77 5.58 -9.81 12.03
CA THR A 77 6.42 -8.66 11.71
C THR A 77 5.86 -7.97 10.48
N PHE A 78 5.42 -6.72 10.58
CA PHE A 78 4.67 -6.06 9.52
C PHE A 78 4.69 -4.55 9.63
N ASN A 79 4.02 -3.83 8.73
CA ASN A 79 3.75 -2.39 8.73
C ASN A 79 4.98 -1.54 9.12
N PRO A 80 6.09 -1.61 8.37
CA PRO A 80 7.31 -0.89 8.72
C PRO A 80 7.20 0.59 8.42
N GLY A 81 7.54 1.45 9.37
CA GLY A 81 7.98 2.80 9.04
C GLY A 81 9.43 2.78 8.57
N VAL A 82 9.77 3.60 7.60
CA VAL A 82 11.14 3.67 7.08
C VAL A 82 11.62 5.10 6.95
N ILE A 83 12.93 5.28 7.08
CA ILE A 83 13.60 6.56 6.86
C ILE A 83 14.92 6.33 6.14
N LEU A 84 15.26 7.21 5.19
CA LEU A 84 16.53 7.19 4.48
C LEU A 84 17.49 8.13 5.21
N LEU A 85 18.58 7.58 5.77
CA LEU A 85 19.65 8.32 6.43
C LEU A 85 20.99 7.74 6.00
N GLU A 86 22.00 8.58 5.77
CA GLU A 86 23.34 8.15 5.36
C GLU A 86 23.33 7.11 4.23
N ASP A 87 22.48 7.35 3.23
CA ASP A 87 22.28 6.47 2.07
C ASP A 87 21.84 5.03 2.41
N LYS A 88 21.32 4.79 3.62
CA LYS A 88 20.74 3.52 4.06
C LYS A 88 19.28 3.67 4.39
N VAL A 89 18.50 2.62 4.10
CA VAL A 89 17.11 2.51 4.51
C VAL A 89 17.06 1.89 5.88
N HIS A 90 16.56 2.64 6.86
CA HIS A 90 16.36 2.22 8.22
C HIS A 90 14.90 1.88 8.44
N PHE A 91 14.63 0.73 9.01
CA PHE A 91 13.29 0.20 9.28
C PHE A 91 12.99 0.26 10.77
N LEU A 92 11.82 0.78 11.09
CA LEU A 92 11.14 0.58 12.36
C LEU A 92 9.92 -0.30 12.06
N TYR A 93 10.04 -1.61 12.17
CA TYR A 93 8.95 -2.51 11.83
C TYR A 93 8.15 -2.89 13.07
N ARG A 94 6.84 -2.96 12.91
CA ARG A 94 5.95 -3.46 13.95
C ARG A 94 6.15 -4.96 14.10
N ALA A 95 6.21 -5.43 15.35
CA ALA A 95 6.32 -6.85 15.68
C ALA A 95 5.40 -7.20 16.86
N ILE A 96 4.90 -8.42 16.87
CA ILE A 96 4.10 -9.00 17.94
C ILE A 96 4.65 -10.40 18.23
N GLY A 97 4.88 -10.66 19.50
CA GLY A 97 5.34 -11.95 19.97
C GLY A 97 4.28 -12.73 20.72
N ASN A 98 4.73 -13.69 21.54
CA ASN A 98 3.88 -14.61 22.26
C ASN A 98 3.00 -13.95 23.32
N ASP A 99 3.39 -12.76 23.79
CA ASP A 99 2.64 -11.97 24.78
C ASP A 99 1.53 -11.12 24.15
N GLY A 100 1.47 -11.05 22.81
CA GLY A 100 0.50 -10.25 22.08
C GLY A 100 0.70 -8.74 22.18
N ILE A 101 1.85 -8.27 22.68
CA ILE A 101 2.17 -6.84 22.78
C ILE A 101 2.92 -6.37 21.53
N SER A 102 2.46 -5.28 20.96
CA SER A 102 3.05 -4.67 19.76
C SER A 102 4.25 -3.80 20.13
N ARG A 103 5.41 -4.07 19.53
CA ARG A 103 6.67 -3.36 19.71
C ARG A 103 7.28 -2.99 18.37
N LEU A 104 8.30 -2.14 18.39
CA LEU A 104 9.04 -1.82 17.18
C LEU A 104 10.42 -2.45 17.19
N GLY A 105 10.71 -3.22 16.15
CA GLY A 105 12.03 -3.71 15.83
C GLY A 105 12.78 -2.77 14.90
N TYR A 106 14.09 -2.97 14.80
CA TYR A 106 14.95 -2.21 13.91
C TYR A 106 15.71 -3.12 12.96
N ALA A 107 15.77 -2.69 11.71
CA ALA A 107 16.60 -3.30 10.67
C ALA A 107 17.18 -2.21 9.75
N VAL A 108 18.22 -2.55 8.98
CA VAL A 108 18.83 -1.66 8.00
C VAL A 108 19.21 -2.39 6.73
N SER A 109 19.12 -1.66 5.61
CA SER A 109 19.47 -2.13 4.26
C SER A 109 20.16 -1.03 3.46
N SER A 110 21.26 -1.33 2.79
CA SER A 110 21.93 -0.40 1.88
C SER A 110 21.29 -0.35 0.50
N ASP A 111 20.70 -1.45 0.02
CA ASP A 111 20.06 -1.53 -1.30
C ASP A 111 18.53 -1.35 -1.26
N GLY A 112 17.95 -1.39 -0.05
CA GLY A 112 16.52 -1.32 0.17
C GLY A 112 15.75 -2.65 0.00
N PHE A 113 16.45 -3.73 -0.35
CA PHE A 113 15.85 -5.04 -0.63
C PHE A 113 16.35 -6.14 0.32
N LYS A 114 17.63 -6.11 0.64
CA LYS A 114 18.25 -7.09 1.53
C LYS A 114 18.51 -6.47 2.89
N ILE A 115 17.98 -7.08 3.94
CA ILE A 115 18.32 -6.72 5.31
C ILE A 115 19.75 -7.16 5.62
N GLU A 116 20.59 -6.22 6.01
CA GLU A 116 21.99 -6.44 6.36
C GLU A 116 22.17 -6.59 7.86
N GLU A 117 21.34 -5.93 8.63
CA GLU A 117 21.32 -5.99 10.07
C GLU A 117 19.90 -5.92 10.59
N ARG A 118 19.61 -6.72 11.61
CA ARG A 118 18.34 -6.73 12.37
C ARG A 118 18.69 -6.90 13.84
N LEU A 119 18.17 -6.04 14.70
CA LEU A 119 18.43 -6.12 16.12
C LEU A 119 17.56 -7.17 16.80
N HIS A 120 18.12 -7.86 17.80
CA HIS A 120 17.41 -8.90 18.56
C HIS A 120 16.50 -8.36 19.66
N GLN A 121 16.57 -7.07 19.97
CA GLN A 121 15.76 -6.44 21.00
C GLN A 121 14.87 -5.36 20.35
N PRO A 122 13.67 -5.12 20.90
CA PRO A 122 12.85 -4.01 20.46
C PRO A 122 13.57 -2.68 20.73
N VAL A 123 13.36 -1.72 19.84
CA VAL A 123 13.97 -0.39 19.90
C VAL A 123 13.00 0.68 20.39
N TYR A 124 11.72 0.35 20.45
CA TYR A 124 10.68 1.19 21.00
C TYR A 124 9.52 0.36 21.53
N GLU A 125 9.07 0.71 22.72
CA GLU A 125 7.85 0.17 23.35
C GLU A 125 7.00 1.35 23.81
N HIS A 126 5.68 1.26 23.62
CA HIS A 126 4.77 2.25 24.19
C HIS A 126 4.61 1.98 25.70
N PRO A 127 4.79 2.99 26.58
CA PRO A 127 4.57 2.80 28.00
C PRO A 127 3.06 2.59 28.26
N LEU A 128 2.69 1.37 28.61
CA LEU A 128 1.31 1.02 28.93
C LEU A 128 0.93 1.59 30.28
N THR A 129 -0.26 2.18 30.40
CA THR A 129 -0.72 2.84 31.61
C THR A 129 -1.45 1.91 32.59
N ASN A 130 -1.92 0.74 32.10
CA ASN A 130 -2.62 -0.27 32.90
C ASN A 130 -2.30 -1.68 32.46
N ASP A 131 -1.98 -2.56 33.41
CA ASP A 131 -1.82 -4.00 33.23
C ASP A 131 -3.14 -4.72 32.90
N ASN A 132 -4.28 -4.04 33.08
CA ASN A 132 -5.63 -4.55 32.85
C ASN A 132 -6.26 -3.95 31.58
N CYS A 133 -5.58 -3.98 30.45
CA CYS A 133 -6.24 -3.64 29.21
C CYS A 133 -7.45 -4.54 28.96
N SER A 134 -8.60 -3.99 28.63
CA SER A 134 -9.78 -4.73 28.18
C SER A 134 -9.54 -5.23 26.75
N PHE A 135 -8.67 -6.18 26.63
CA PHE A 135 -7.89 -6.64 25.50
C PHE A 135 -8.69 -7.14 24.29
N GLN A 136 -9.89 -7.63 24.52
CA GLN A 136 -10.57 -8.44 23.50
C GLN A 136 -11.21 -7.63 22.39
N ILE A 137 -11.60 -6.38 22.65
CA ILE A 137 -12.35 -5.57 21.65
C ILE A 137 -11.43 -4.99 20.58
N PHE A 138 -10.19 -4.66 20.93
CA PHE A 138 -9.27 -3.97 20.00
C PHE A 138 -8.36 -4.91 19.22
N SER A 139 -8.15 -6.15 19.64
CA SER A 139 -7.19 -7.07 19.03
C SER A 139 -7.41 -7.28 17.51
N PHE A 140 -8.65 -7.41 17.07
CA PHE A 140 -8.94 -7.52 15.64
C PHE A 140 -8.65 -6.22 14.87
N PHE A 141 -9.04 -5.07 15.42
CA PHE A 141 -8.79 -3.76 14.82
C PHE A 141 -7.31 -3.36 14.88
N SER A 142 -6.58 -3.91 15.83
CA SER A 142 -5.17 -3.66 16.05
C SER A 142 -4.25 -4.72 15.43
N GLY A 143 -4.71 -5.50 14.45
CA GLY A 143 -3.86 -6.47 13.76
C GLY A 143 -3.36 -7.59 14.67
N GLY A 144 -4.08 -7.93 15.74
CA GLY A 144 -3.76 -9.04 16.65
C GLY A 144 -3.09 -8.63 17.96
N SER A 145 -2.65 -7.38 18.13
CA SER A 145 -2.06 -6.96 19.41
C SER A 145 -3.12 -6.63 20.45
N PHE A 146 -2.75 -6.83 21.71
CA PHE A 146 -3.54 -6.45 22.88
C PHE A 146 -3.10 -5.12 23.48
N GLY A 147 -1.98 -4.57 23.06
CA GLY A 147 -1.43 -3.32 23.55
C GLY A 147 -0.16 -2.94 22.81
N GLY A 148 0.41 -1.78 23.15
CA GLY A 148 1.70 -1.32 22.64
C GLY A 148 1.63 -0.31 21.51
N CYS A 149 2.61 -0.31 20.63
CA CYS A 149 2.73 0.66 19.55
C CYS A 149 2.55 0.01 18.17
N GLU A 150 1.75 0.65 17.31
CA GLU A 150 1.42 0.15 15.99
C GLU A 150 1.84 1.12 14.90
N ASP A 151 2.25 0.59 13.76
CA ASP A 151 2.37 1.26 12.47
C ASP A 151 3.17 2.57 12.56
N PRO A 152 4.47 2.53 12.89
CA PRO A 152 5.30 3.72 13.06
C PRO A 152 5.47 4.49 11.75
N ARG A 153 5.51 5.81 11.83
CA ARG A 153 5.72 6.71 10.71
C ARG A 153 6.83 7.71 11.03
N PRO A 154 8.10 7.27 10.98
CA PRO A 154 9.23 8.12 11.25
C PRO A 154 9.41 9.13 10.12
N VAL A 155 9.77 10.36 10.48
CA VAL A 155 10.04 11.42 9.54
C VAL A 155 11.04 12.42 10.12
N ARG A 156 11.98 12.90 9.30
CA ARG A 156 12.88 14.00 9.60
C ARG A 156 12.39 15.24 8.87
N VAL A 157 11.95 16.25 9.61
CA VAL A 157 11.39 17.47 9.02
C VAL A 157 12.50 18.46 8.70
N ASN A 158 12.54 18.97 7.45
CA ASN A 158 13.51 19.98 7.00
C ASN A 158 14.97 19.67 7.37
N ASN A 159 15.35 18.39 7.45
CA ASN A 159 16.66 17.96 7.93
C ASN A 159 17.04 18.43 9.34
N GLU A 160 16.05 18.68 10.21
CA GLU A 160 16.28 18.96 11.64
C GLU A 160 17.02 17.79 12.32
N ASP A 161 17.61 18.06 13.51
CA ASP A 161 18.35 17.04 14.28
C ASP A 161 17.44 16.03 15.00
N LEU A 162 16.15 16.03 14.70
CA LEU A 162 15.17 15.14 15.28
C LEU A 162 14.50 14.30 14.20
N ILE A 163 14.31 13.02 14.51
CA ILE A 163 13.35 12.13 13.86
C ILE A 163 12.11 12.16 14.73
N TYR A 164 11.01 12.63 14.16
CA TYR A 164 9.68 12.53 14.74
C TYR A 164 9.03 11.22 14.31
N MET A 165 8.24 10.62 15.18
CA MET A 165 7.50 9.41 14.87
C MET A 165 6.07 9.53 15.38
N THR A 166 5.11 9.58 14.45
CA THR A 166 3.72 9.32 14.76
C THR A 166 3.45 7.82 14.69
N TYR A 167 2.60 7.30 15.56
CA TYR A 167 2.20 5.91 15.60
C TYR A 167 0.84 5.75 16.27
N THR A 168 0.20 4.60 16.11
CA THR A 168 -1.01 4.27 16.85
C THR A 168 -0.62 3.61 18.18
N ALA A 169 -0.91 4.27 19.29
CA ALA A 169 -0.81 3.68 20.61
C ALA A 169 -2.07 2.87 20.91
N CYS A 170 -1.90 1.59 21.19
CA CYS A 170 -2.94 0.70 21.71
C CYS A 170 -2.81 0.65 23.22
N ASP A 171 -3.38 1.65 23.89
CA ASP A 171 -3.42 1.80 25.34
C ASP A 171 -4.67 2.61 25.70
N GLN A 172 -5.62 2.01 26.38
CA GLN A 172 -6.95 2.58 26.67
C GLN A 172 -7.69 3.06 25.39
N GLY A 173 -7.58 2.29 24.31
CA GLY A 173 -8.12 2.60 23.00
C GLY A 173 -7.02 2.68 21.92
N LEU A 174 -7.40 3.14 20.75
CA LEU A 174 -6.48 3.31 19.61
C LEU A 174 -6.31 4.80 19.34
N ARG A 175 -5.20 5.37 19.78
CA ARG A 175 -4.92 6.80 19.74
C ARG A 175 -3.62 7.09 19.01
N ILE A 176 -3.54 8.25 18.38
CA ILE A 176 -2.29 8.70 17.78
C ILE A 176 -1.39 9.30 18.85
N ALA A 177 -0.18 8.80 18.92
CA ALA A 177 0.89 9.34 19.74
C ALA A 177 2.03 9.87 18.86
N LEU A 178 2.77 10.84 19.40
CA LEU A 178 3.97 11.43 18.83
C LEU A 178 5.13 11.26 19.81
N THR A 179 6.26 10.78 19.30
CA THR A 179 7.55 10.78 20.01
C THR A 179 8.64 11.28 19.08
N SER A 180 9.84 11.45 19.57
CA SER A 180 11.01 11.82 18.77
C SER A 180 12.30 11.31 19.37
N ILE A 181 13.33 11.20 18.52
CA ILE A 181 14.70 10.83 18.90
C ILE A 181 15.68 11.73 18.15
N LYS A 182 16.85 12.02 18.71
CA LYS A 182 17.91 12.70 17.97
C LYS A 182 18.42 11.82 16.84
N VAL A 183 18.72 12.41 15.68
CA VAL A 183 19.28 11.69 14.53
C VAL A 183 20.59 10.98 14.92
N ASP A 184 21.47 11.65 15.66
CA ASP A 184 22.74 11.10 16.10
C ASP A 184 22.55 9.89 17.05
N ASP A 185 21.62 9.97 18.00
CA ASP A 185 21.28 8.86 18.89
C ASP A 185 20.70 7.67 18.11
N PHE A 186 19.83 7.94 17.15
CA PHE A 186 19.24 6.92 16.28
C PHE A 186 20.32 6.18 15.45
N LEU A 187 21.22 6.91 14.81
CA LEU A 187 22.30 6.34 14.01
C LEU A 187 23.30 5.54 14.86
N LYS A 188 23.54 5.97 16.10
CA LYS A 188 24.37 5.26 17.08
C LYS A 188 23.63 4.14 17.81
N LYS A 189 22.35 3.86 17.43
CA LYS A 189 21.49 2.85 18.07
C LYS A 189 21.32 3.06 19.57
N LYS A 190 21.28 4.31 20.00
CA LYS A 190 20.96 4.75 21.35
C LYS A 190 19.50 5.17 21.38
N TRP A 191 18.63 4.30 21.83
CA TRP A 191 17.17 4.44 21.72
C TRP A 191 16.58 5.39 22.77
N PHE A 192 17.12 6.62 22.88
CA PHE A 192 16.66 7.65 23.81
C PHE A 192 15.44 8.41 23.26
N TRP A 193 14.36 7.67 23.05
CA TRP A 193 13.11 8.25 22.63
C TRP A 193 12.52 9.18 23.68
N LYS A 194 12.00 10.34 23.27
CA LYS A 194 11.24 11.21 24.16
C LYS A 194 9.96 10.51 24.63
N LYS A 195 9.50 10.85 25.85
CA LYS A 195 8.20 10.39 26.33
C LYS A 195 7.11 10.76 25.32
N PRO A 196 6.26 9.79 24.90
CA PRO A 196 5.22 10.05 23.91
C PRO A 196 4.14 10.98 24.45
N VAL A 197 3.53 11.75 23.54
CA VAL A 197 2.35 12.57 23.83
C VAL A 197 1.23 12.16 22.87
N PHE A 198 0.00 12.10 23.39
CA PHE A 198 -1.16 11.84 22.56
C PHE A 198 -1.56 13.08 21.78
N LEU A 199 -1.78 12.91 20.47
CA LEU A 199 -2.28 13.94 19.58
C LEU A 199 -3.80 13.88 19.38
N SER A 200 -4.37 12.68 19.42
CA SER A 200 -5.81 12.47 19.24
C SER A 200 -6.56 12.38 20.57
N PRO A 201 -7.85 12.78 20.62
CA PRO A 201 -8.63 12.75 21.84
C PRO A 201 -8.88 11.32 22.35
N PRO A 202 -9.12 11.14 23.65
CA PRO A 202 -9.54 9.86 24.21
C PRO A 202 -10.97 9.48 23.75
N GLY A 203 -11.30 8.19 23.83
CA GLY A 203 -12.64 7.66 23.52
C GLY A 203 -12.96 7.59 22.01
N GLN A 204 -12.02 7.95 21.16
CA GLN A 204 -12.15 7.87 19.71
C GLN A 204 -11.05 6.99 19.12
N VAL A 205 -11.36 6.27 18.04
CA VAL A 205 -10.38 5.45 17.32
C VAL A 205 -9.74 6.29 16.23
N HIS A 206 -8.43 6.52 16.34
CA HIS A 206 -7.65 7.24 15.34
C HIS A 206 -6.44 6.43 14.92
N LYS A 207 -6.21 6.35 13.60
CA LYS A 207 -5.07 5.70 12.96
C LYS A 207 -4.58 6.52 11.78
N ASN A 208 -3.36 6.21 11.31
CA ASN A 208 -2.86 6.66 10.00
C ASN A 208 -2.61 8.17 9.88
N TRP A 209 -2.25 8.84 10.98
CA TRP A 209 -1.83 10.24 10.90
C TRP A 209 -0.36 10.31 10.53
N VAL A 210 -0.03 11.24 9.62
CA VAL A 210 1.34 11.40 9.12
C VAL A 210 1.78 12.86 9.19
N LEU A 211 3.04 13.07 9.57
CA LEU A 211 3.71 14.36 9.53
C LEU A 211 4.38 14.53 8.16
N PHE A 212 4.29 15.70 7.56
CA PHE A 212 5.01 16.01 6.34
C PHE A 212 6.52 16.16 6.60
N PRO A 213 7.39 15.72 5.67
CA PRO A 213 8.84 15.79 5.83
C PRO A 213 9.43 17.20 5.66
N GLU A 214 8.60 18.17 5.28
CA GLU A 214 8.96 19.57 5.22
C GLU A 214 7.82 20.44 5.78
N LYS A 215 8.23 21.59 6.34
CA LYS A 215 7.28 22.62 6.74
C LYS A 215 6.56 23.21 5.53
N ILE A 216 5.26 23.34 5.62
CA ILE A 216 4.42 23.94 4.58
C ILE A 216 4.08 25.35 5.02
N LYS A 217 4.50 26.34 4.23
CA LYS A 217 4.37 27.77 4.57
C LYS A 217 5.00 28.13 5.94
N GLY A 218 6.05 27.43 6.32
CA GLY A 218 6.77 27.65 7.58
C GLY A 218 6.25 26.85 8.79
N TYR A 219 5.15 26.09 8.63
CA TYR A 219 4.52 25.33 9.70
C TYR A 219 4.75 23.82 9.54
N TYR A 220 4.85 23.09 10.66
CA TYR A 220 4.71 21.64 10.67
C TYR A 220 3.28 21.26 10.26
N ALA A 221 3.13 20.31 9.38
CA ALA A 221 1.83 19.88 8.87
C ALA A 221 1.56 18.43 9.21
N ILE A 222 0.43 18.15 9.88
CA ILE A 222 -0.02 16.81 10.22
C ILE A 222 -1.29 16.51 9.43
N LEU A 223 -1.22 15.53 8.54
CA LEU A 223 -2.37 14.99 7.84
C LEU A 223 -3.03 13.95 8.73
N HIS A 224 -4.30 14.15 9.07
CA HIS A 224 -5.03 13.32 10.02
C HIS A 224 -6.34 12.74 9.47
N SER A 225 -6.76 13.13 8.26
CA SER A 225 -7.89 12.51 7.56
C SER A 225 -7.74 12.60 6.05
N LEU A 226 -8.22 11.58 5.35
CA LEU A 226 -8.40 11.58 3.89
C LEU A 226 -9.87 11.52 3.50
N ASN A 227 -10.74 11.09 4.39
CA ASN A 227 -12.16 10.87 4.15
C ASN A 227 -12.99 11.40 5.34
N PRO A 228 -14.05 12.21 5.11
CA PRO A 228 -14.66 12.57 3.82
C PRO A 228 -13.86 13.61 3.02
N LYS A 229 -12.88 14.26 3.62
CA LYS A 229 -11.98 15.23 2.99
C LYS A 229 -10.57 15.11 3.56
N ILE A 230 -9.59 15.58 2.80
CA ILE A 230 -8.25 15.76 3.31
C ILE A 230 -8.27 16.83 4.39
N SER A 231 -7.81 16.48 5.58
CA SER A 231 -7.70 17.39 6.72
C SER A 231 -6.26 17.41 7.22
N ILE A 232 -5.71 18.62 7.32
CA ILE A 232 -4.33 18.87 7.73
C ILE A 232 -4.36 20.01 8.72
N ASP A 233 -3.74 19.81 9.87
CA ASP A 233 -3.50 20.88 10.84
C ASP A 233 -2.05 21.34 10.80
N TYR A 234 -1.85 22.64 11.07
CA TYR A 234 -0.58 23.33 10.93
C TYR A 234 -0.12 23.88 12.29
N PHE A 235 1.16 23.67 12.64
CA PHE A 235 1.71 23.99 13.94
C PHE A 235 3.05 24.73 13.80
N GLU A 236 3.29 25.73 14.64
CA GLU A 236 4.60 26.42 14.71
C GLU A 236 5.68 25.50 15.29
N HIS A 237 5.28 24.65 16.25
CA HIS A 237 6.15 23.67 16.90
C HIS A 237 5.39 22.38 17.21
N LEU A 238 6.13 21.29 17.46
CA LEU A 238 5.56 19.97 17.83
C LEU A 238 5.69 19.68 19.33
N ASN A 239 5.78 20.71 20.18
CA ASN A 239 5.85 20.60 21.64
C ASN A 239 4.44 20.52 22.23
N PHE A 240 3.78 19.40 21.99
CA PHE A 240 2.45 19.14 22.57
C PHE A 240 2.55 18.79 24.05
N ASP A 241 1.59 19.23 24.84
CA ASP A 241 1.50 18.99 26.29
C ASP A 241 0.59 17.81 26.65
N GLY A 242 -0.08 17.22 25.66
CA GLY A 242 -1.04 16.14 25.85
C GLY A 242 -2.39 16.55 26.46
N LYS A 243 -2.68 17.86 26.58
CA LYS A 243 -3.95 18.41 27.08
C LYS A 243 -4.85 18.89 25.94
N VAL A 244 -4.25 19.42 24.89
CA VAL A 244 -4.95 19.87 23.67
C VAL A 244 -4.79 18.82 22.58
N PHE A 245 -5.91 18.40 22.00
CA PHE A 245 -5.94 17.36 20.99
C PHE A 245 -6.35 17.90 19.62
N ILE A 246 -5.78 17.34 18.57
CA ILE A 246 -6.18 17.59 17.18
C ILE A 246 -7.55 16.94 16.96
N GLN A 247 -8.54 17.74 16.57
CA GLN A 247 -9.88 17.26 16.25
C GLN A 247 -9.90 16.73 14.82
N SER A 248 -10.16 15.45 14.65
CA SER A 248 -10.20 14.82 13.32
C SER A 248 -11.63 14.40 12.98
N ASN A 249 -12.05 14.74 11.78
CA ASN A 249 -13.31 14.29 11.22
C ASN A 249 -13.16 12.82 10.79
N TYR A 250 -13.37 11.89 11.72
CA TYR A 250 -13.47 10.48 11.40
C TYR A 250 -14.92 10.15 11.04
N SER A 251 -15.16 9.73 9.81
CA SER A 251 -16.44 9.16 9.41
C SER A 251 -16.32 7.65 9.28
N PRO A 252 -16.97 6.85 10.12
CA PRO A 252 -17.02 5.41 9.95
C PRO A 252 -17.88 4.98 8.77
N ILE A 253 -18.66 5.90 8.20
CA ILE A 253 -19.56 5.63 7.07
C ILE A 253 -18.72 5.70 5.78
N PRO A 254 -18.72 4.64 4.95
CA PRO A 254 -18.10 4.68 3.65
C PRO A 254 -18.72 5.81 2.82
N GLN A 255 -17.90 6.77 2.42
CA GLN A 255 -18.32 7.77 1.46
C GLN A 255 -17.76 7.36 0.11
N GLY A 256 -18.64 7.23 -0.88
CA GLY A 256 -18.27 6.84 -2.23
C GLY A 256 -17.20 7.76 -2.79
N ASN A 257 -16.06 7.20 -3.12
CA ASN A 257 -14.99 7.87 -3.80
C ASN A 257 -15.07 7.64 -5.30
N HIS A 258 -14.14 8.21 -6.02
CA HIS A 258 -14.16 8.31 -7.47
C HIS A 258 -14.11 6.95 -8.20
N TRP A 259 -13.63 5.87 -7.52
CA TRP A 259 -13.39 4.56 -8.11
C TRP A 259 -14.02 3.42 -7.32
N ASN A 260 -14.45 2.38 -8.01
CA ASN A 260 -15.12 1.23 -7.39
C ASN A 260 -14.26 0.43 -6.42
N TRP A 261 -12.92 0.51 -6.54
CA TRP A 261 -11.99 -0.22 -5.69
C TRP A 261 -11.67 0.50 -4.37
N GLU A 262 -12.01 1.78 -4.24
CA GLU A 262 -11.72 2.61 -3.06
C GLU A 262 -12.97 3.16 -2.38
N ILE A 263 -13.99 2.34 -2.26
CA ILE A 263 -15.26 2.79 -1.66
C ILE A 263 -15.11 3.16 -0.18
N ARG A 264 -14.13 2.59 0.49
CA ARG A 264 -13.77 2.92 1.86
C ARG A 264 -12.29 3.25 1.94
N VAL A 265 -11.95 4.52 1.98
CA VAL A 265 -10.59 4.99 2.26
C VAL A 265 -10.30 4.85 3.74
N ARG A 266 -9.22 4.16 4.09
CA ARG A 266 -8.84 3.85 5.48
C ARG A 266 -7.87 4.86 6.08
N GLY A 267 -7.13 5.60 5.26
CA GLY A 267 -6.21 6.63 5.69
C GLY A 267 -4.87 6.61 4.96
N ALA A 268 -4.00 7.53 5.35
CA ALA A 268 -2.67 7.66 4.79
C ALA A 268 -1.80 6.44 5.09
N GLY A 269 -0.93 6.12 4.18
CA GLY A 269 0.15 5.15 4.32
C GLY A 269 1.39 5.76 4.98
N PRO A 270 2.56 5.79 4.31
CA PRO A 270 3.75 6.46 4.79
C PRO A 270 3.60 7.98 4.80
N PRO A 271 4.51 8.72 5.47
CA PRO A 271 4.67 10.15 5.25
C PRO A 271 4.78 10.49 3.76
N PRO A 272 4.18 11.60 3.29
CA PRO A 272 4.21 11.97 1.88
C PRO A 272 5.64 12.19 1.39
N ILE A 273 5.91 11.82 0.14
CA ILE A 273 7.20 12.06 -0.51
C ILE A 273 7.11 13.35 -1.33
N LYS A 274 8.01 14.29 -1.09
CA LYS A 274 8.12 15.48 -1.93
C LYS A 274 8.68 15.11 -3.30
N THR A 275 8.00 15.52 -4.34
CA THR A 275 8.45 15.40 -5.73
C THR A 275 8.35 16.75 -6.45
N LYS A 276 8.92 16.87 -7.64
CA LYS A 276 8.75 18.06 -8.48
C LYS A 276 7.30 18.30 -8.92
N GLU A 277 6.50 17.25 -8.95
CA GLU A 277 5.11 17.27 -9.44
C GLU A 277 4.08 17.48 -8.32
N GLY A 278 4.46 17.30 -7.06
CA GLY A 278 3.58 17.38 -5.89
C GLY A 278 4.03 16.49 -4.75
N TRP A 279 3.23 16.43 -3.69
CA TRP A 279 3.40 15.46 -2.62
C TRP A 279 2.82 14.11 -3.06
N LEU A 280 3.67 13.11 -3.26
CA LEU A 280 3.21 11.75 -3.53
C LEU A 280 2.79 11.10 -2.22
N LEU A 281 1.50 10.78 -2.11
CA LEU A 281 0.88 10.14 -0.96
C LEU A 281 0.35 8.77 -1.36
N PHE A 282 0.76 7.74 -0.62
CA PHE A 282 0.12 6.42 -0.65
C PHE A 282 -0.97 6.34 0.42
N TYR A 283 -2.04 5.61 0.14
CA TYR A 283 -3.17 5.45 1.05
C TYR A 283 -3.79 4.05 0.93
N HIS A 284 -4.56 3.68 1.93
CA HIS A 284 -5.22 2.38 1.97
C HIS A 284 -6.71 2.54 1.68
N ALA A 285 -7.25 1.58 0.92
CA ALA A 285 -8.68 1.52 0.64
C ALA A 285 -9.16 0.07 0.46
N GLU A 286 -10.47 -0.10 0.58
CA GLU A 286 -11.19 -1.34 0.34
C GLU A 286 -12.17 -1.18 -0.80
N SER A 287 -12.31 -2.23 -1.60
CA SER A 287 -13.34 -2.32 -2.64
C SER A 287 -14.68 -2.80 -2.06
N LYS A 288 -15.77 -2.36 -2.67
CA LYS A 288 -17.10 -2.91 -2.38
C LYS A 288 -17.24 -4.38 -2.80
N TYR A 289 -16.45 -4.79 -3.77
CA TYR A 289 -16.49 -6.17 -4.30
C TYR A 289 -15.61 -7.14 -3.51
N ASP A 290 -14.76 -6.62 -2.66
CA ASP A 290 -13.71 -7.35 -1.95
C ASP A 290 -13.57 -6.79 -0.52
N PRO A 291 -14.65 -6.80 0.28
CA PRO A 291 -14.62 -6.21 1.61
C PRO A 291 -13.61 -6.94 2.51
N GLY A 292 -12.89 -6.16 3.32
CA GLY A 292 -11.84 -6.69 4.19
C GLY A 292 -10.49 -6.89 3.53
N LYS A 293 -10.39 -6.77 2.20
CA LYS A 293 -9.11 -6.76 1.49
C LYS A 293 -8.61 -5.35 1.28
N TYR A 294 -7.50 -5.03 1.92
CA TYR A 294 -6.87 -3.73 1.80
C TYR A 294 -5.98 -3.68 0.57
N LYS A 295 -6.13 -2.59 -0.18
CA LYS A 295 -5.31 -2.26 -1.34
C LYS A 295 -4.66 -0.90 -1.13
N VAL A 296 -3.59 -0.64 -1.84
CA VAL A 296 -2.86 0.63 -1.77
C VAL A 296 -3.16 1.46 -3.01
N GLY A 297 -3.56 2.70 -2.80
CA GLY A 297 -3.68 3.73 -3.82
C GLY A 297 -2.54 4.73 -3.75
N ALA A 298 -2.41 5.56 -4.79
CA ALA A 298 -1.48 6.66 -4.84
C ALA A 298 -2.17 7.93 -5.34
N MET A 299 -1.83 9.07 -4.74
CA MET A 299 -2.28 10.39 -5.19
C MET A 299 -1.16 11.42 -5.12
N LEU A 300 -1.25 12.45 -5.94
CA LEU A 300 -0.41 13.65 -5.84
C LEU A 300 -1.24 14.78 -5.24
N LEU A 301 -0.66 15.44 -4.22
CA LEU A 301 -1.24 16.62 -3.60
C LEU A 301 -0.43 17.85 -4.01
N ASP A 302 -1.08 19.02 -4.00
CA ASP A 302 -0.42 20.28 -4.32
C ASP A 302 0.68 20.62 -3.29
N LEU A 303 1.84 21.10 -3.76
CA LEU A 303 2.97 21.40 -2.89
C LEU A 303 2.71 22.52 -1.89
N LYS A 304 1.89 23.52 -2.27
CA LYS A 304 1.60 24.71 -1.45
C LYS A 304 0.34 24.54 -0.61
N ASP A 305 -0.60 23.73 -1.09
CA ASP A 305 -1.87 23.43 -0.43
C ASP A 305 -2.19 21.95 -0.57
N PRO A 306 -1.59 21.08 0.26
CA PRO A 306 -1.76 19.65 0.14
C PRO A 306 -3.15 19.13 0.51
N SER A 307 -4.08 19.99 0.85
CA SER A 307 -5.50 19.62 0.86
C SER A 307 -6.10 19.45 -0.55
N LYS A 308 -5.39 19.92 -1.59
CA LYS A 308 -5.80 19.79 -2.99
C LYS A 308 -5.17 18.57 -3.65
N VAL A 309 -6.01 17.68 -4.16
CA VAL A 309 -5.59 16.53 -4.97
C VAL A 309 -5.37 16.96 -6.41
N LEU A 310 -4.16 16.77 -6.92
CA LEU A 310 -3.81 17.05 -8.32
C LEU A 310 -4.21 15.89 -9.24
N CYS A 311 -3.95 14.67 -8.82
CA CYS A 311 -4.38 13.44 -9.48
C CYS A 311 -4.32 12.25 -8.52
N CYS A 312 -5.00 11.15 -8.87
CA CYS A 312 -4.96 9.89 -8.14
C CYS A 312 -5.00 8.71 -9.09
N ALA A 313 -4.41 7.60 -8.68
CA ALA A 313 -4.43 6.36 -9.42
C ALA A 313 -5.86 5.81 -9.51
N ARG A 314 -6.26 5.34 -10.70
CA ARG A 314 -7.59 4.77 -10.96
C ARG A 314 -7.72 3.34 -10.46
N GLU A 315 -6.61 2.64 -10.47
CA GLU A 315 -6.49 1.27 -10.03
C GLU A 315 -5.54 1.21 -8.84
N PRO A 316 -5.63 0.19 -7.98
CA PRO A 316 -4.68 0.02 -6.89
C PRO A 316 -3.25 -0.10 -7.45
N VAL A 317 -2.30 0.54 -6.78
CA VAL A 317 -0.87 0.41 -7.13
C VAL A 317 -0.23 -0.82 -6.48
N ILE A 318 -0.82 -1.32 -5.38
CA ILE A 318 -0.51 -2.62 -4.78
C ILE A 318 -1.84 -3.27 -4.36
N GLU A 319 -2.03 -4.53 -4.74
CA GLU A 319 -3.16 -5.35 -4.30
C GLU A 319 -2.70 -6.76 -3.90
N PRO A 320 -3.44 -7.45 -3.00
CA PRO A 320 -3.00 -8.72 -2.44
C PRO A 320 -3.21 -9.88 -3.43
N ASN A 321 -2.21 -10.18 -4.24
CA ASN A 321 -2.23 -11.25 -5.24
C ASN A 321 -1.17 -12.33 -5.02
N GLU A 322 -0.23 -12.14 -4.07
CA GLU A 322 0.78 -13.12 -3.72
C GLU A 322 0.28 -14.07 -2.61
N PHE A 323 0.92 -15.26 -2.51
CA PHE A 323 0.57 -16.26 -1.51
C PHE A 323 0.67 -15.70 -0.07
N TYR A 324 1.79 -15.06 0.27
CA TYR A 324 2.05 -14.50 1.59
C TYR A 324 1.15 -13.30 1.96
N GLU A 325 0.51 -12.66 0.97
CA GLU A 325 -0.46 -11.58 1.19
C GLU A 325 -1.88 -12.11 1.50
N ASN A 326 -2.10 -13.39 1.22
CA ASN A 326 -3.38 -14.07 1.41
C ASN A 326 -3.32 -15.20 2.45
N ASN A 327 -2.15 -15.46 3.05
CA ASN A 327 -1.93 -16.55 4.01
C ASN A 327 -1.11 -16.06 5.20
N GLY A 328 -1.72 -15.21 6.02
CA GLY A 328 -1.21 -14.70 7.27
C GLY A 328 -2.35 -14.40 8.23
N PHE A 329 -2.12 -13.55 9.23
CA PHE A 329 -3.11 -13.23 10.25
C PHE A 329 -4.36 -12.53 9.65
N LYS A 330 -4.17 -11.50 8.80
CA LYS A 330 -5.25 -10.86 8.05
C LYS A 330 -5.11 -11.12 6.56
N ARG A 331 -5.80 -12.13 6.08
CA ARG A 331 -5.79 -12.53 4.66
C ARG A 331 -6.28 -11.40 3.75
N GLY A 332 -5.57 -11.16 2.65
CA GLY A 332 -5.94 -10.18 1.66
C GLY A 332 -5.65 -8.72 2.07
N VAL A 333 -4.70 -8.50 2.98
CA VAL A 333 -4.27 -7.18 3.41
C VAL A 333 -2.88 -6.88 2.86
N VAL A 334 -2.74 -5.77 2.14
CA VAL A 334 -1.48 -5.09 1.85
C VAL A 334 -1.53 -3.68 2.42
N TYR A 335 -0.61 -3.35 3.32
CA TYR A 335 -0.65 -2.13 4.10
C TYR A 335 0.67 -1.37 4.00
N ALA A 336 0.76 -0.40 3.08
CA ALA A 336 1.95 0.42 2.91
C ALA A 336 2.09 1.42 4.07
N SER A 337 3.20 1.38 4.79
CA SER A 337 3.48 2.25 5.94
C SER A 337 4.86 2.90 5.88
N GLY A 338 5.72 2.47 4.95
CA GLY A 338 7.02 3.06 4.68
C GLY A 338 7.24 3.32 3.20
N ALA A 339 7.84 4.46 2.85
CA ALA A 339 8.26 4.72 1.49
C ALA A 339 9.45 5.69 1.48
N VAL A 340 10.42 5.43 0.64
CA VAL A 340 11.58 6.30 0.40
C VAL A 340 11.94 6.32 -1.07
N VAL A 341 12.67 7.35 -1.49
CA VAL A 341 13.30 7.43 -2.80
C VAL A 341 14.79 7.41 -2.62
N LYS A 342 15.45 6.43 -3.23
CA LYS A 342 16.89 6.28 -3.23
C LYS A 342 17.38 6.18 -4.68
N ASN A 343 18.21 7.14 -5.14
CA ASN A 343 18.75 7.17 -6.51
C ASN A 343 17.67 7.03 -7.60
N ASN A 344 16.60 7.81 -7.49
CA ASN A 344 15.39 7.74 -8.35
C ASN A 344 14.57 6.45 -8.25
N LEU A 345 14.97 5.50 -7.42
CA LEU A 345 14.20 4.30 -7.15
C LEU A 345 13.19 4.57 -6.03
N LEU A 346 11.92 4.52 -6.35
CA LEU A 346 10.81 4.56 -5.41
C LEU A 346 10.67 3.18 -4.77
N LEU A 347 10.86 3.11 -3.46
CA LEU A 347 10.71 1.90 -2.65
C LEU A 347 9.50 2.08 -1.72
N VAL A 348 8.51 1.21 -1.84
CA VAL A 348 7.30 1.22 -1.01
C VAL A 348 7.25 -0.05 -0.18
N TYR A 349 7.38 0.09 1.12
CA TYR A 349 7.37 -1.02 2.07
C TYR A 349 5.99 -1.20 2.66
N TYR A 350 5.55 -2.44 2.77
CA TYR A 350 4.21 -2.76 3.22
C TYR A 350 4.18 -4.02 4.10
N GLY A 351 3.18 -4.07 4.96
CA GLY A 351 2.79 -5.27 5.66
C GLY A 351 1.93 -6.16 4.77
N ALA A 352 2.25 -7.44 4.70
CA ALA A 352 1.49 -8.45 3.98
C ALA A 352 0.77 -9.35 4.97
N SER A 353 -0.56 -9.47 4.86
CA SER A 353 -1.45 -10.27 5.74
C SER A 353 -1.26 -10.02 7.22
N ASP A 354 -0.83 -8.82 7.66
CA ASP A 354 -0.41 -8.52 9.03
C ASP A 354 0.61 -9.54 9.60
N SER A 355 1.52 -10.05 8.77
CA SER A 355 2.47 -11.11 9.16
C SER A 355 3.89 -10.90 8.66
N TYR A 356 4.08 -10.18 7.56
CA TYR A 356 5.37 -10.06 6.89
C TYR A 356 5.63 -8.63 6.44
N VAL A 357 6.90 -8.22 6.40
CA VAL A 357 7.35 -6.99 5.73
C VAL A 357 7.78 -7.30 4.30
N CYS A 358 7.20 -6.58 3.36
CA CYS A 358 7.47 -6.71 1.93
C CYS A 358 7.85 -5.36 1.31
N VAL A 359 8.38 -5.39 0.08
CA VAL A 359 8.72 -4.21 -0.70
C VAL A 359 8.20 -4.31 -2.13
N ALA A 360 7.67 -3.21 -2.63
CA ALA A 360 7.39 -2.99 -4.03
C ALA A 360 8.14 -1.73 -4.50
N PHE A 361 8.54 -1.68 -5.78
CA PHE A 361 9.40 -0.63 -6.29
C PHE A 361 9.08 -0.23 -7.72
N SER A 362 9.51 0.97 -8.09
CA SER A 362 9.42 1.51 -9.45
C SER A 362 10.50 2.57 -9.65
N ASP A 363 10.83 2.89 -10.90
CA ASP A 363 11.46 4.17 -11.21
C ASP A 363 10.49 5.30 -10.84
N LEU A 364 10.93 6.32 -10.12
CA LEU A 364 10.08 7.41 -9.63
C LEU A 364 9.49 8.23 -10.79
N ASP A 365 10.33 8.59 -11.77
CA ASP A 365 9.90 9.41 -12.90
C ASP A 365 8.86 8.68 -13.76
N ASP A 366 9.05 7.38 -13.98
CA ASP A 366 8.08 6.56 -14.74
C ASP A 366 6.78 6.36 -13.94
N PHE A 367 6.85 6.18 -12.63
CA PHE A 367 5.69 6.12 -11.76
C PHE A 367 4.88 7.43 -11.82
N LEU A 368 5.55 8.57 -11.68
CA LEU A 368 4.92 9.89 -11.73
C LEU A 368 4.33 10.19 -13.11
N LYS A 369 5.05 9.85 -14.19
CA LYS A 369 4.52 9.96 -15.56
C LYS A 369 3.23 9.17 -15.75
N ALA A 370 3.19 7.94 -15.24
CA ALA A 370 2.00 7.10 -15.33
C ALA A 370 0.84 7.71 -14.54
N LEU A 371 1.10 8.12 -13.29
CA LEU A 371 0.11 8.75 -12.41
C LEU A 371 -0.47 10.04 -13.01
N LEU A 372 0.36 10.90 -13.61
CA LEU A 372 -0.06 12.15 -14.23
C LEU A 372 -0.86 11.96 -15.53
N LYS A 373 -0.60 10.89 -16.30
CA LYS A 373 -1.39 10.56 -17.49
C LYS A 373 -2.85 10.29 -17.17
N GLU A 374 -3.14 9.74 -16.01
CA GLU A 374 -4.51 9.47 -15.57
C GLU A 374 -5.33 10.74 -15.36
N LYS A 375 -4.69 11.86 -15.00
CA LYS A 375 -5.33 13.20 -14.88
C LYS A 375 -5.95 13.69 -16.19
N LYS A 376 -5.29 13.47 -17.34
CA LYS A 376 -5.72 14.00 -18.65
C LYS A 376 -7.02 13.37 -19.16
N VAL A 377 -7.40 12.20 -18.68
CA VAL A 377 -8.61 11.48 -19.11
C VAL A 377 -9.84 11.88 -18.29
N THR A 378 -9.68 12.44 -17.10
CA THR A 378 -10.78 12.79 -16.19
C THR A 378 -11.49 14.10 -16.60
N LEU A 379 -10.82 14.98 -17.35
CA LEU A 379 -11.36 16.32 -17.70
C LEU A 379 -12.28 16.35 -18.95
N THR A 380 -12.44 15.23 -19.69
CA THR A 380 -13.12 15.25 -21.00
C THR A 380 -14.53 14.68 -21.02
N LYS A 381 -15.18 14.37 -19.90
CA LYS A 381 -16.57 13.85 -19.89
C LYS A 381 -17.46 14.50 -18.84
N LYS A 382 -17.74 15.79 -18.98
CA LYS A 382 -19.07 16.30 -18.64
C LYS A 382 -19.82 16.53 -19.95
N ARG A 383 -20.42 15.49 -20.52
CA ARG A 383 -21.57 15.68 -21.39
C ARG A 383 -22.74 16.03 -20.49
N VAL A 384 -23.04 17.31 -20.45
CA VAL A 384 -24.33 17.78 -19.97
C VAL A 384 -25.37 17.23 -20.94
N LEU A 385 -26.12 16.23 -20.53
CA LEU A 385 -27.39 15.90 -21.17
C LEU A 385 -28.31 17.09 -20.88
N LYS A 386 -28.49 17.97 -21.87
CA LYS A 386 -29.60 18.90 -21.88
C LYS A 386 -30.89 18.05 -21.95
N ARG A 387 -31.73 18.16 -20.94
CA ARG A 387 -33.14 17.80 -21.01
C ARG A 387 -33.91 18.84 -21.83
#